data_5ddda04104f9df335625de96913e79fc
#
_entry.id   5ddda04104f9df335625de96913e79fc
#
_cell.length_a   1.000
_cell.length_b   1.000
_cell.length_c   1.000
_cell.angle_alpha   90.00
_cell.angle_beta   90.00
_cell.angle_gamma   90.00
#
_symmetry.space_group_name_H-M   'P 1'
#
loop_
_entity.id
_entity.type
_entity.pdbx_description
1 polymer ?
#
loop_
_entity_poly.entity_id
_entity_poly.type
_entity_poly.pdbx_seq_one_letter_code
_entity_poly.pdbx_strand_id
1 'polypeptide(L)'
;MNTPKLISYIFETHQEAEEATKLLGKSGFDVKKISIIGKGYHSEEHPVGFYTTSDKIKSWGSTGAFWGGLWGVLFLPAVFFMPGFGLVAMAGPFTSVLVSALEGAVVVGGLSALGAALSQVGISKNEVIKYEVAIKADQFVMLIHGVTEDCEKVDLILKKFRDNKSQYLV
;
A
#
# COMPACT_ATOMS: atom_id res chain seq x y z
N MET A 1 6.58 -17.13 22.23
CA MET A 1 7.71 -16.91 21.28
C MET A 1 7.31 -15.80 20.33
N ASN A 2 7.97 -14.65 20.42
CA ASN A 2 7.71 -13.50 19.55
C ASN A 2 8.29 -13.76 18.16
N THR A 3 7.62 -14.56 17.36
CA THR A 3 8.04 -14.79 15.97
C THR A 3 7.68 -13.57 15.14
N PRO A 4 8.61 -13.01 14.35
CA PRO A 4 8.29 -11.93 13.43
C PRO A 4 7.29 -12.45 12.39
N LYS A 5 6.22 -11.70 12.18
CA LYS A 5 5.14 -12.03 11.26
C LYS A 5 4.89 -10.86 10.33
N LEU A 6 4.65 -11.16 9.07
CA LEU A 6 4.21 -10.21 8.06
C LEU A 6 2.74 -10.50 7.74
N ILE A 7 1.90 -9.50 7.82
CA ILE A 7 0.51 -9.56 7.37
C ILE A 7 0.25 -8.45 6.35
N SER A 8 -0.76 -8.66 5.52
CA SER A 8 -1.03 -7.77 4.41
C SER A 8 -2.52 -7.53 4.22
N TYR A 9 -2.85 -6.36 3.73
CA TYR A 9 -4.21 -5.94 3.42
C TYR A 9 -4.23 -5.19 2.09
N ILE A 10 -5.34 -5.32 1.35
CA ILE A 10 -5.59 -4.57 0.13
C ILE A 10 -6.72 -3.59 0.42
N PHE A 11 -6.53 -2.34 0.00
CA PHE A 11 -7.52 -1.26 0.09
C PHE A 11 -7.81 -0.75 -1.31
N GLU A 12 -9.07 -0.41 -1.55
CA GLU A 12 -9.51 0.07 -2.87
C GLU A 12 -9.05 1.50 -3.16
N THR A 13 -8.92 2.32 -2.11
CA THR A 13 -8.55 3.72 -2.25
C THR A 13 -7.44 4.11 -1.28
N HIS A 14 -6.71 5.20 -1.62
CA HIS A 14 -5.72 5.77 -0.70
C HIS A 14 -6.34 6.27 0.60
N GLN A 15 -7.59 6.77 0.53
CA GLN A 15 -8.33 7.22 1.71
C GLN A 15 -8.58 6.09 2.69
N GLU A 16 -8.97 4.92 2.20
CA GLU A 16 -9.15 3.73 3.03
C GLU A 16 -7.85 3.29 3.70
N ALA A 17 -6.75 3.27 2.96
CA ALA A 17 -5.45 2.94 3.52
C ALA A 17 -5.00 3.96 4.58
N GLU A 18 -5.29 5.25 4.34
CA GLU A 18 -5.01 6.33 5.30
C GLU A 18 -5.85 6.20 6.57
N GLU A 19 -7.17 5.98 6.43
CA GLU A 19 -8.09 5.78 7.56
C GLU A 19 -7.69 4.57 8.40
N ALA A 20 -7.36 3.45 7.75
CA ALA A 20 -6.87 2.25 8.40
C ALA A 20 -5.58 2.52 9.19
N THR A 21 -4.63 3.24 8.59
CA THR A 21 -3.37 3.62 9.24
C THR A 21 -3.60 4.53 10.44
N LYS A 22 -4.48 5.53 10.32
CA LYS A 22 -4.85 6.43 11.42
C LYS A 22 -5.54 5.68 12.56
N LEU A 23 -6.40 4.71 12.22
CA LEU A 23 -7.09 3.89 13.20
C LEU A 23 -6.10 3.01 13.98
N LEU A 24 -5.14 2.40 13.30
CA LEU A 24 -4.09 1.61 13.93
C LEU A 24 -3.24 2.48 14.86
N GLY A 25 -2.84 3.68 14.41
CA GLY A 25 -2.08 4.62 15.25
C GLY A 25 -2.85 5.05 16.49
N LYS A 26 -4.16 5.35 16.37
CA LYS A 26 -5.03 5.68 17.51
C LYS A 26 -5.18 4.51 18.49
N SER A 27 -5.08 3.28 18.00
CA SER A 27 -5.14 2.07 18.83
C SER A 27 -3.81 1.72 19.50
N GLY A 28 -2.80 2.59 19.36
CA GLY A 28 -1.48 2.42 19.98
C GLY A 28 -0.52 1.53 19.17
N PHE A 29 -0.87 1.17 17.93
CA PHE A 29 0.04 0.43 17.06
C PHE A 29 1.11 1.38 16.51
N ASP A 30 2.36 0.91 16.47
CA ASP A 30 3.47 1.69 15.89
C ASP A 30 3.35 1.74 14.36
N VAL A 31 2.87 2.87 13.86
CA VAL A 31 2.69 3.11 12.40
C VAL A 31 3.99 3.01 11.61
N LYS A 32 5.16 3.11 12.26
CA LYS A 32 6.47 2.89 11.63
C LYS A 32 6.68 1.44 11.18
N LYS A 33 5.85 0.51 11.64
CA LYS A 33 5.84 -0.89 11.22
C LYS A 33 4.94 -1.16 10.01
N ILE A 34 4.34 -0.12 9.43
CA ILE A 34 3.44 -0.21 8.28
C ILE A 34 4.18 0.25 7.04
N SER A 35 4.05 -0.49 5.95
CA SER A 35 4.49 -0.08 4.61
C SER A 35 3.30 -0.09 3.66
N ILE A 36 3.26 0.86 2.73
CA ILE A 36 2.22 0.94 1.71
C ILE A 36 2.86 0.97 0.33
N ILE A 37 2.25 0.23 -0.58
CA ILE A 37 2.60 0.16 -2.00
C ILE A 37 1.35 0.47 -2.79
N GLY A 38 1.44 1.38 -3.74
CA GLY A 38 0.35 1.72 -4.64
C GLY A 38 0.86 2.46 -5.87
N LYS A 39 -0.01 2.75 -6.84
CA LYS A 39 0.40 3.61 -7.95
C LYS A 39 0.66 5.03 -7.47
N GLY A 40 1.73 5.63 -7.96
CA GLY A 40 2.18 6.97 -7.55
C GLY A 40 1.29 8.10 -8.08
N TYR A 41 0.53 7.83 -9.12
CA TYR A 41 -0.45 8.75 -9.68
C TYR A 41 -1.78 8.03 -9.83
N HIS A 42 -2.81 8.54 -9.17
CA HIS A 42 -4.17 8.32 -9.59
C HIS A 42 -4.42 9.26 -10.78
N SER A 43 -4.25 8.73 -11.97
CA SER A 43 -5.02 9.25 -13.07
C SER A 43 -6.45 8.76 -12.85
N GLU A 44 -7.23 9.46 -12.06
CA GLU A 44 -8.68 9.48 -12.25
C GLU A 44 -8.92 10.16 -13.61
N GLU A 45 -8.50 9.50 -14.65
CA GLU A 45 -9.06 9.70 -15.96
C GLU A 45 -10.46 9.13 -15.92
N HIS A 46 -11.38 9.88 -15.36
CA HIS A 46 -12.77 9.78 -15.76
C HIS A 46 -12.84 10.34 -17.17
N PRO A 47 -13.01 9.50 -18.20
CA PRO A 47 -13.12 9.97 -19.57
C PRO A 47 -14.53 10.46 -19.79
N VAL A 48 -14.98 11.51 -19.19
CA VAL A 48 -16.08 12.37 -19.69
C VAL A 48 -16.32 13.52 -18.70
N GLY A 49 -16.10 14.72 -19.16
CA GLY A 49 -16.64 15.91 -18.52
C GLY A 49 -15.54 16.93 -18.15
N PHE A 50 -15.78 18.12 -18.54
CA PHE A 50 -14.97 19.30 -18.32
C PHE A 50 -14.47 19.38 -16.87
N TYR A 51 -13.20 19.04 -16.66
CA TYR A 51 -12.55 19.28 -15.38
C TYR A 51 -12.29 20.77 -15.22
N THR A 52 -12.91 21.36 -14.24
CA THR A 52 -12.53 22.68 -13.77
C THR A 52 -11.14 22.58 -13.14
N THR A 53 -10.31 23.60 -13.32
CA THR A 53 -8.95 23.71 -12.73
C THR A 53 -8.96 23.45 -11.21
N SER A 54 -10.07 23.76 -10.54
CA SER A 54 -10.33 23.51 -9.13
C SER A 54 -10.38 22.01 -8.77
N ASP A 55 -10.93 21.16 -9.63
CA ASP A 55 -11.05 19.72 -9.36
C ASP A 55 -9.70 19.01 -9.55
N LYS A 56 -8.90 19.48 -10.51
CA LYS A 56 -7.51 19.02 -10.66
C LYS A 56 -6.67 19.33 -9.44
N ILE A 57 -6.78 20.53 -8.90
CA ILE A 57 -6.02 20.95 -7.70
C ILE A 57 -6.45 20.13 -6.49
N LYS A 58 -7.73 19.80 -6.32
CA LYS A 58 -8.22 18.95 -5.22
C LYS A 58 -7.73 17.51 -5.34
N SER A 59 -7.78 16.91 -6.50
CA SER A 59 -7.33 15.55 -6.74
C SER A 59 -5.80 15.43 -6.54
N TRP A 60 -5.02 16.31 -7.13
CA TRP A 60 -3.57 16.37 -6.95
C TRP A 60 -3.18 16.74 -5.52
N GLY A 61 -3.94 17.63 -4.88
CA GLY A 61 -3.72 18.00 -3.49
C GLY A 61 -3.94 16.85 -2.52
N SER A 62 -4.97 16.03 -2.73
CA SER A 62 -5.27 14.88 -1.84
C SER A 62 -4.24 13.75 -1.98
N THR A 63 -3.80 13.43 -3.20
CA THR A 63 -2.76 12.42 -3.45
C THR A 63 -1.40 12.89 -2.96
N GLY A 64 -1.04 14.15 -3.22
CA GLY A 64 0.18 14.75 -2.70
C GLY A 64 0.17 14.87 -1.18
N ALA A 65 -0.98 15.16 -0.58
CA ALA A 65 -1.14 15.19 0.88
C ALA A 65 -1.03 13.79 1.51
N PHE A 66 -1.53 12.76 0.84
CA PHE A 66 -1.38 11.38 1.31
C PHE A 66 0.09 10.93 1.31
N TRP A 67 0.77 11.01 0.17
CA TRP A 67 2.16 10.60 0.05
C TRP A 67 3.14 11.55 0.75
N GLY A 68 2.87 12.85 0.73
CA GLY A 68 3.71 13.88 1.37
C GLY A 68 3.39 14.14 2.83
N GLY A 69 2.13 14.00 3.25
CA GLY A 69 1.67 14.29 4.61
C GLY A 69 1.97 13.14 5.57
N LEU A 70 1.14 12.09 5.55
CA LEU A 70 1.26 10.98 6.50
C LEU A 70 2.60 10.23 6.34
N TRP A 71 3.01 9.97 5.09
CA TRP A 71 4.19 9.16 4.77
C TRP A 71 5.45 9.97 4.59
N GLY A 72 5.35 11.21 4.10
CA GLY A 72 6.50 12.10 3.95
C GLY A 72 7.11 12.54 5.27
N VAL A 73 6.30 12.61 6.34
CA VAL A 73 6.79 12.92 7.70
C VAL A 73 7.44 11.70 8.36
N LEU A 74 6.90 10.49 8.09
CA LEU A 74 7.41 9.25 8.69
C LEU A 74 8.53 8.62 7.86
N PHE A 75 8.40 8.66 6.54
CA PHE A 75 9.33 8.04 5.58
C PHE A 75 9.28 8.79 4.27
N LEU A 76 10.41 9.00 3.64
CA LEU A 76 10.44 9.52 2.28
C LEU A 76 9.86 8.47 1.34
N PRO A 77 8.73 8.75 0.67
CA PRO A 77 8.19 7.82 -0.29
C PRO A 77 9.15 7.70 -1.48
N ALA A 78 9.39 6.47 -1.89
CA ALA A 78 10.15 6.17 -3.09
C ALA A 78 9.18 5.90 -4.25
N VAL A 79 9.43 6.51 -5.40
CA VAL A 79 8.60 6.35 -6.60
C VAL A 79 9.44 5.75 -7.71
N PHE A 80 8.96 4.67 -8.31
CA PHE A 80 9.65 3.92 -9.35
C PHE A 80 8.75 3.76 -10.56
N PHE A 81 9.35 3.85 -11.74
CA PHE A 81 8.69 3.40 -12.96
C PHE A 81 8.94 1.89 -13.15
N MET A 82 7.87 1.12 -13.17
CA MET A 82 7.93 -0.33 -13.40
C MET A 82 7.22 -0.70 -14.70
N PRO A 83 7.90 -1.41 -15.61
CA PRO A 83 7.25 -1.94 -16.80
C PRO A 83 6.02 -2.80 -16.44
N GLY A 84 4.87 -2.51 -17.03
CA GLY A 84 3.61 -3.20 -16.79
C GLY A 84 2.77 -2.68 -15.60
N PHE A 85 3.33 -1.79 -14.77
CA PHE A 85 2.62 -1.16 -13.64
C PHE A 85 2.55 0.36 -13.76
N GLY A 86 3.50 0.99 -14.47
CA GLY A 86 3.64 2.43 -14.50
C GLY A 86 4.41 2.96 -13.29
N LEU A 87 4.00 4.12 -12.79
CA LEU A 87 4.61 4.70 -11.59
C LEU A 87 4.03 4.04 -10.34
N VAL A 88 4.91 3.43 -9.54
CA VAL A 88 4.57 2.78 -8.27
C VAL A 88 5.23 3.57 -7.15
N ALA A 89 4.45 3.96 -6.17
CA ALA A 89 4.92 4.61 -4.95
C ALA A 89 4.93 3.63 -3.79
N MET A 90 5.97 3.68 -3.00
CA MET A 90 6.16 2.86 -1.81
C MET A 90 6.57 3.73 -0.65
N ALA A 91 6.02 3.48 0.52
CA ALA A 91 6.42 4.13 1.76
C ALA A 91 6.44 3.14 2.91
N GLY A 92 7.32 3.35 3.88
CA GLY A 92 7.44 2.52 5.07
C GLY A 92 8.77 1.76 5.16
N PRO A 93 8.97 0.97 6.22
CA PRO A 93 10.26 0.34 6.52
C PRO A 93 10.68 -0.71 5.49
N PHE A 94 9.75 -1.32 4.75
CA PHE A 94 10.09 -2.27 3.68
C PHE A 94 10.53 -1.61 2.38
N THR A 95 10.40 -0.29 2.25
CA THR A 95 10.77 0.40 1.01
C THR A 95 12.20 0.13 0.60
N SER A 96 13.16 0.25 1.52
CA SER A 96 14.57 0.00 1.22
C SER A 96 14.85 -1.44 0.82
N VAL A 97 14.18 -2.40 1.45
CA VAL A 97 14.32 -3.83 1.14
C VAL A 97 13.75 -4.12 -0.25
N LEU A 98 12.56 -3.58 -0.55
CA LEU A 98 11.93 -3.74 -1.86
C LEU A 98 12.74 -3.06 -2.97
N VAL A 99 13.33 -1.89 -2.71
CA VAL A 99 14.21 -1.19 -3.66
C VAL A 99 15.44 -2.03 -3.97
N SER A 100 16.15 -2.50 -2.95
CA SER A 100 17.32 -3.35 -3.14
C SER A 100 16.97 -4.66 -3.85
N ALA A 101 15.81 -5.22 -3.56
CA ALA A 101 15.31 -6.41 -4.24
C ALA A 101 14.95 -6.13 -5.70
N LEU A 102 14.39 -4.96 -6.01
CA LEU A 102 14.10 -4.54 -7.39
C LEU A 102 15.38 -4.35 -8.21
N GLU A 103 16.41 -3.76 -7.62
CA GLU A 103 17.72 -3.57 -8.28
C GLU A 103 18.39 -4.92 -8.60
N GLY A 104 18.18 -5.91 -7.72
CA GLY A 104 18.70 -7.27 -7.90
C GLY A 104 17.74 -8.26 -8.59
N ALA A 105 16.53 -7.85 -8.91
CA ALA A 105 15.52 -8.76 -9.45
C ALA A 105 15.80 -9.14 -10.89
N VAL A 106 16.37 -10.32 -11.05
CA VAL A 106 16.32 -11.02 -12.33
C VAL A 106 14.93 -11.64 -12.44
N VAL A 107 14.21 -11.31 -13.52
CA VAL A 107 12.89 -11.90 -13.80
C VAL A 107 12.99 -13.42 -13.88
N VAL A 108 12.62 -14.09 -12.83
CA VAL A 108 12.69 -15.55 -12.73
C VAL A 108 11.26 -16.11 -12.72
N GLY A 109 10.96 -16.93 -13.69
CA GLY A 109 9.76 -17.76 -13.67
C GLY A 109 8.43 -17.04 -13.86
N GLY A 110 8.38 -15.97 -14.67
CA GLY A 110 7.14 -15.30 -15.04
C GLY A 110 6.59 -14.31 -14.00
N LEU A 111 7.32 -14.06 -12.92
CA LEU A 111 7.00 -12.99 -11.98
C LEU A 111 7.54 -11.66 -12.52
N SER A 112 6.80 -10.57 -12.27
CA SER A 112 7.30 -9.22 -12.50
C SER A 112 8.45 -8.89 -11.54
N ALA A 113 9.19 -7.81 -11.81
CA ALA A 113 10.22 -7.31 -10.89
C ALA A 113 9.65 -7.03 -9.49
N LEU A 114 8.44 -6.47 -9.41
CA LEU A 114 7.73 -6.26 -8.15
C LEU A 114 7.41 -7.59 -7.45
N GLY A 115 6.91 -8.58 -8.19
CA GLY A 115 6.62 -9.90 -7.65
C GLY A 115 7.84 -10.63 -7.14
N ALA A 116 8.96 -10.52 -7.85
CA ALA A 116 10.23 -11.06 -7.40
C ALA A 116 10.70 -10.39 -6.10
N ALA A 117 10.60 -9.06 -6.01
CA ALA A 117 10.94 -8.30 -4.82
C ALA A 117 10.06 -8.68 -3.60
N LEU A 118 8.74 -8.77 -3.79
CA LEU A 118 7.81 -9.19 -2.75
C LEU A 118 8.09 -10.63 -2.27
N SER A 119 8.47 -11.53 -3.19
CA SER A 119 8.85 -12.90 -2.81
C SER A 119 10.14 -12.95 -1.99
N GLN A 120 11.09 -12.04 -2.22
CA GLN A 120 12.32 -11.96 -1.43
C GLN A 120 12.08 -11.52 0.02
N VAL A 121 11.03 -10.72 0.27
CA VAL A 121 10.64 -10.33 1.63
C VAL A 121 9.74 -11.37 2.32
N GLY A 122 9.57 -12.54 1.72
CA GLY A 122 8.88 -13.67 2.34
C GLY A 122 7.39 -13.78 2.02
N ILE A 123 6.89 -13.01 1.04
CA ILE A 123 5.51 -13.11 0.58
C ILE A 123 5.37 -14.32 -0.35
N SER A 124 4.36 -15.16 -0.13
CA SER A 124 4.11 -16.35 -0.93
C SER A 124 3.75 -15.98 -2.38
N LYS A 125 4.11 -16.84 -3.34
CA LYS A 125 3.83 -16.60 -4.77
C LYS A 125 2.34 -16.34 -5.04
N ASN A 126 1.45 -17.03 -4.36
CA ASN A 126 0.01 -16.85 -4.53
C ASN A 126 -0.47 -15.48 -4.05
N GLU A 127 0.11 -14.98 -2.97
CA GLU A 127 -0.18 -13.63 -2.46
C GLU A 127 0.44 -12.56 -3.34
N VAL A 128 1.64 -12.78 -3.84
CA VAL A 128 2.31 -11.88 -4.80
C VAL A 128 1.41 -11.60 -5.99
N ILE A 129 0.83 -12.65 -6.60
CA ILE A 129 -0.07 -12.50 -7.75
C ILE A 129 -1.27 -11.61 -7.40
N LYS A 130 -1.86 -11.80 -6.22
CA LYS A 130 -2.98 -10.96 -5.75
C LYS A 130 -2.57 -9.50 -5.61
N TYR A 131 -1.37 -9.23 -5.08
CA TYR A 131 -0.89 -7.87 -4.89
C TYR A 131 -0.54 -7.19 -6.20
N GLU A 132 0.05 -7.92 -7.14
CA GLU A 132 0.29 -7.41 -8.48
C GLU A 132 -1.01 -7.02 -9.19
N VAL A 133 -2.04 -7.86 -9.10
CA VAL A 133 -3.36 -7.57 -9.65
C VAL A 133 -3.97 -6.35 -8.96
N ALA A 134 -3.89 -6.27 -7.65
CA ALA A 134 -4.40 -5.14 -6.88
C ALA A 134 -3.73 -3.83 -7.28
N ILE A 135 -2.40 -3.79 -7.35
CA ILE A 135 -1.65 -2.59 -7.73
C ILE A 135 -1.96 -2.20 -9.19
N LYS A 136 -2.10 -3.16 -10.11
CA LYS A 136 -2.53 -2.89 -11.48
C LYS A 136 -3.93 -2.28 -11.56
N ALA A 137 -4.82 -2.68 -10.66
CA ALA A 137 -6.18 -2.16 -10.52
C ALA A 137 -6.27 -0.87 -9.69
N ASP A 138 -5.16 -0.14 -9.52
CA ASP A 138 -5.08 1.11 -8.75
C ASP A 138 -5.42 0.97 -7.25
N GLN A 139 -5.33 -0.25 -6.72
CA GLN A 139 -5.51 -0.53 -5.30
C GLN A 139 -4.20 -0.37 -4.52
N PHE A 140 -4.31 -0.30 -3.21
CA PHE A 140 -3.18 -0.14 -2.30
C PHE A 140 -2.93 -1.40 -1.50
N VAL A 141 -1.68 -1.82 -1.43
CA VAL A 141 -1.23 -2.96 -0.61
C VAL A 141 -0.54 -2.41 0.63
N MET A 142 -1.08 -2.74 1.78
CA MET A 142 -0.50 -2.41 3.08
C MET A 142 0.19 -3.66 3.63
N LEU A 143 1.46 -3.55 3.97
CA LEU A 143 2.26 -4.58 4.62
C LEU A 143 2.54 -4.15 6.05
N ILE A 144 2.28 -5.03 7.00
CA ILE A 144 2.48 -4.77 8.43
C ILE A 144 3.38 -5.86 8.98
N HIS A 145 4.51 -5.44 9.54
CA HIS A 145 5.41 -6.36 10.22
C HIS A 145 5.37 -6.14 11.73
N GLY A 146 5.38 -7.21 12.46
CA GLY A 146 5.32 -7.16 13.91
C GLY A 146 5.50 -8.53 14.51
N VAL A 147 5.34 -8.62 15.81
CA VAL A 147 5.23 -9.90 16.51
C VAL A 147 3.80 -10.44 16.38
N THR A 148 3.63 -11.73 16.58
CA THR A 148 2.32 -12.40 16.41
C THR A 148 1.19 -11.68 17.15
N GLU A 149 1.41 -11.24 18.39
CA GLU A 149 0.42 -10.52 19.19
C GLU A 149 0.01 -9.17 18.56
N ASP A 150 0.98 -8.43 18.03
CA ASP A 150 0.71 -7.17 17.33
C ASP A 150 -0.12 -7.40 16.07
N CYS A 151 0.22 -8.44 15.31
CA CYS A 151 -0.49 -8.80 14.09
C CYS A 151 -1.93 -9.25 14.37
N GLU A 152 -2.18 -9.99 15.44
CA GLU A 152 -3.52 -10.39 15.86
C GLU A 152 -4.38 -9.19 16.27
N LYS A 153 -3.81 -8.23 17.00
CA LYS A 153 -4.51 -6.97 17.35
C LYS A 153 -4.88 -6.18 16.11
N VAL A 154 -3.94 -6.04 15.18
CA VAL A 154 -4.16 -5.36 13.89
C VAL A 154 -5.29 -6.04 13.12
N ASP A 155 -5.26 -7.37 13.02
CA ASP A 155 -6.28 -8.15 12.30
C ASP A 155 -7.69 -7.91 12.87
N LEU A 156 -7.82 -7.89 14.17
CA LEU A 156 -9.10 -7.59 14.86
C LEU A 156 -9.59 -6.17 14.56
N ILE A 157 -8.69 -5.18 14.58
CA ILE A 157 -9.03 -3.78 14.33
C ILE A 157 -9.47 -3.60 12.88
N LEU A 158 -8.71 -4.14 11.93
CA LEU A 158 -8.99 -3.98 10.51
C LEU A 158 -10.20 -4.80 10.04
N LYS A 159 -10.49 -5.94 10.66
CA LYS A 159 -11.74 -6.67 10.43
C LYS A 159 -12.95 -5.81 10.81
N LYS A 160 -12.96 -5.25 12.01
CA LYS A 160 -14.03 -4.34 12.44
C LYS A 160 -14.16 -3.11 11.54
N PHE A 161 -13.05 -2.57 11.06
CA PHE A 161 -13.06 -1.45 10.13
C PHE A 161 -13.76 -1.81 8.81
N ARG A 162 -13.47 -2.99 8.26
CA ARG A 162 -14.12 -3.49 7.04
C ARG A 162 -15.59 -3.80 7.25
N ASP A 163 -15.94 -4.47 8.33
CA ASP A 163 -17.33 -4.84 8.66
C ASP A 163 -18.21 -3.59 8.79
N ASN A 164 -17.72 -2.58 9.49
CA ASN A 164 -18.44 -1.31 9.61
C ASN A 164 -18.65 -0.63 8.25
N LYS A 165 -17.64 -0.69 7.36
CA LYS A 165 -17.73 -0.05 6.04
C LYS A 165 -18.72 -0.75 5.12
N SER A 166 -18.79 -2.08 5.16
CA SER A 166 -19.75 -2.86 4.38
C SER A 166 -21.22 -2.59 4.78
N GLN A 167 -21.48 -2.17 6.02
CA GLN A 167 -22.81 -1.80 6.49
C GLN A 167 -23.33 -0.45 5.94
N TYR A 168 -22.44 0.42 5.48
CA TYR A 168 -22.82 1.72 4.91
C TYR A 168 -22.97 1.71 3.38
N LEU A 169 -22.69 0.58 2.73
CA LEU A 169 -22.77 0.41 1.28
C LEU A 169 -24.05 -0.35 0.81
N VAL A 170 -25.02 -0.56 1.72
CA VAL A 170 -26.32 -1.19 1.42
C VAL A 170 -27.42 -0.14 1.36
#